data_5d7da41b60bee2d2f983e54fa01f0d93
#
_entry.id   5d7da41b60bee2d2f983e54fa01f0d93
#
_cell.length_a   1.000
_cell.length_b   1.000
_cell.length_c   1.000
_cell.angle_alpha   90.00
_cell.angle_beta   90.00
_cell.angle_gamma   90.00
#
_symmetry.space_group_name_H-M   'P 1'
#
loop_
_entity.id
_entity.type
_entity.pdbx_description
1 polymer ?
#
loop_
_entity_poly.entity_id
_entity_poly.type
_entity_poly.pdbx_seq_one_letter_code
_entity_poly.pdbx_strand_id
1 'polypeptide(L)'
;MSPPLVPCPFRPFRPFRPFRPFRPFCPFCPFRPLSLHPPTPLRPLLALALLGVAFLPAAGKDRGEQLRLDLMPVSLDRPLALYYRHDGKVGKLEAFHTAMGTPLFYRGPARLAFYQDEAAAQPAAGDEPPPPPLVTVQLPANCRRVLLVFSAGTEDNKPQVRAWPVADDRLRAGDYRLINVSHTPVAGTLGKERFSLNPGQTADLSRRPWRQRGHDLPVRFTIPRNGRAMIVYSTIWSHYPARRNYVFFIGGAGRAAPVVRKFHDLPGVDSIGHEPEKPPR
;
A
#
# COMPACT_ATOMS: atom_id res chain seq x y z
N MET A 1 21.08 19.18 -58.15
CA MET A 1 20.41 20.47 -57.86
C MET A 1 19.34 20.20 -56.78
N SER A 2 19.66 20.53 -55.51
CA SER A 2 18.74 20.37 -54.39
C SER A 2 17.90 21.64 -54.22
N PRO A 3 16.61 21.55 -53.91
CA PRO A 3 15.75 22.72 -53.75
C PRO A 3 16.08 23.47 -52.43
N PRO A 4 15.84 24.78 -52.36
CA PRO A 4 16.14 25.59 -51.20
C PRO A 4 15.13 25.34 -50.06
N LEU A 5 15.63 25.27 -48.81
CA LEU A 5 14.84 25.20 -47.59
C LEU A 5 14.12 26.54 -47.34
N VAL A 6 12.79 26.47 -47.25
CA VAL A 6 11.93 27.60 -46.87
C VAL A 6 11.88 27.68 -45.33
N PRO A 7 12.20 28.84 -44.71
CA PRO A 7 12.12 28.98 -43.25
C PRO A 7 10.67 29.08 -42.81
N CYS A 8 10.26 28.25 -41.82
CA CYS A 8 8.96 28.35 -41.16
C CYS A 8 8.87 29.62 -40.30
N PRO A 9 7.79 30.40 -40.38
CA PRO A 9 7.62 31.58 -39.52
C PRO A 9 7.33 31.20 -38.08
N PHE A 10 8.13 31.74 -37.14
CA PHE A 10 7.91 31.66 -35.71
C PHE A 10 6.57 32.29 -35.36
N ARG A 11 5.67 31.51 -34.73
CA ARG A 11 4.47 32.04 -34.11
C ARG A 11 4.80 32.63 -32.75
N PRO A 12 4.43 33.87 -32.42
CA PRO A 12 4.68 34.45 -31.09
C PRO A 12 3.86 33.74 -30.00
N PHE A 13 4.50 33.52 -28.86
CA PHE A 13 3.88 32.97 -27.66
C PHE A 13 2.71 33.84 -27.21
N ARG A 14 1.55 33.26 -27.01
CA ARG A 14 0.42 33.95 -26.37
C ARG A 14 0.70 34.11 -24.89
N PRO A 15 0.51 35.31 -24.30
CA PRO A 15 0.70 35.54 -22.88
C PRO A 15 -0.30 34.72 -22.02
N PHE A 16 0.18 34.18 -20.93
CA PHE A 16 -0.60 33.43 -19.94
C PHE A 16 -1.72 34.33 -19.38
N ARG A 17 -2.96 33.83 -19.40
CA ARG A 17 -4.07 34.49 -18.70
C ARG A 17 -3.85 34.36 -17.19
N PRO A 18 -4.02 35.45 -16.41
CA PRO A 18 -3.89 35.40 -14.97
C PRO A 18 -4.98 34.53 -14.33
N PHE A 19 -4.58 33.75 -13.33
CA PHE A 19 -5.47 32.90 -12.52
C PHE A 19 -6.52 33.75 -11.83
N ARG A 20 -7.80 33.34 -11.96
CA ARG A 20 -8.89 33.94 -11.17
C ARG A 20 -8.67 33.58 -9.69
N PRO A 21 -8.79 34.57 -8.76
CA PRO A 21 -8.67 34.31 -7.35
C PRO A 21 -9.82 33.43 -6.85
N PHE A 22 -9.47 32.46 -5.98
CA PHE A 22 -10.42 31.61 -5.26
C PHE A 22 -11.38 32.47 -4.44
N ARG A 23 -12.69 32.20 -4.56
CA ARG A 23 -13.70 32.78 -3.68
C ARG A 23 -13.45 32.30 -2.25
N PRO A 24 -13.47 33.20 -1.24
CA PRO A 24 -13.34 32.78 0.15
C PRO A 24 -14.57 32.00 0.59
N PHE A 25 -14.34 30.90 1.30
CA PHE A 25 -15.36 30.13 2.01
C PHE A 25 -16.03 31.03 3.06
N CYS A 26 -17.37 31.06 3.06
CA CYS A 26 -18.16 31.70 4.11
C CYS A 26 -17.99 30.97 5.45
N PRO A 27 -17.49 31.63 6.50
CA PRO A 27 -17.42 31.05 7.82
C PRO A 27 -18.64 31.49 8.63
N PHE A 28 -19.81 30.88 8.44
CA PHE A 28 -20.90 31.00 9.43
C PHE A 28 -22.08 30.13 9.01
N CYS A 29 -22.04 28.85 9.42
CA CYS A 29 -23.25 28.08 9.67
C CYS A 29 -23.47 28.04 11.18
N PRO A 30 -24.59 28.55 11.71
CA PRO A 30 -24.86 28.49 13.13
C PRO A 30 -25.19 27.07 13.57
N PHE A 31 -24.50 26.61 14.61
CA PHE A 31 -24.77 25.38 15.34
C PHE A 31 -26.21 25.40 15.88
N ARG A 32 -27.00 24.38 15.54
CA ARG A 32 -28.26 24.09 16.24
C ARG A 32 -27.93 23.45 17.59
N PRO A 33 -28.50 23.93 18.70
CA PRO A 33 -28.33 23.29 20.00
C PRO A 33 -29.09 21.96 20.06
N LEU A 34 -28.41 20.92 20.51
CA LEU A 34 -28.99 19.63 20.86
C LEU A 34 -29.88 19.80 22.10
N SER A 35 -31.14 19.44 21.97
CA SER A 35 -32.09 19.41 23.07
C SER A 35 -31.72 18.30 24.06
N LEU A 36 -31.48 18.72 25.30
CA LEU A 36 -31.33 17.84 26.46
C LEU A 36 -32.68 17.21 26.80
N HIS A 37 -32.79 15.89 26.72
CA HIS A 37 -33.88 15.14 27.31
C HIS A 37 -33.60 14.89 28.79
N PRO A 38 -34.64 14.97 29.66
CA PRO A 38 -34.51 14.79 31.10
C PRO A 38 -34.30 13.31 31.48
N PRO A 39 -33.68 13.04 32.64
CA PRO A 39 -33.41 11.67 33.09
C PRO A 39 -34.65 10.98 33.62
N THR A 40 -34.92 9.76 33.18
CA THR A 40 -35.91 8.85 33.73
C THR A 40 -35.44 8.23 35.04
N PRO A 41 -36.36 7.96 35.99
CA PRO A 41 -36.02 7.56 37.36
C PRO A 41 -35.60 6.09 37.49
N LEU A 42 -34.72 5.87 38.44
CA LEU A 42 -34.24 4.57 38.93
C LEU A 42 -35.41 3.64 39.33
N ARG A 43 -35.36 2.39 38.90
CA ARG A 43 -36.09 1.25 39.50
C ARG A 43 -35.09 0.29 40.14
N PRO A 44 -35.49 -0.32 41.30
CA PRO A 44 -34.56 -1.00 42.19
C PRO A 44 -34.31 -2.47 41.84
N LEU A 45 -33.08 -2.87 42.08
CA LEU A 45 -32.54 -4.14 42.57
C LEU A 45 -33.47 -5.39 42.55
N LEU A 46 -33.13 -6.33 41.71
CA LEU A 46 -33.38 -7.75 41.93
C LEU A 46 -32.02 -8.47 41.82
N ALA A 47 -31.53 -8.91 42.97
CA ALA A 47 -30.36 -9.75 43.12
C ALA A 47 -30.66 -11.14 42.53
N LEU A 48 -29.96 -11.50 41.46
CA LEU A 48 -29.96 -12.86 40.92
C LEU A 48 -28.53 -13.42 41.14
N ALA A 49 -28.47 -14.38 42.06
CA ALA A 49 -27.30 -15.19 42.28
C ALA A 49 -27.05 -16.05 41.05
N LEU A 50 -26.01 -15.74 40.26
CA LEU A 50 -25.55 -16.55 39.16
C LEU A 50 -24.41 -17.44 39.60
N LEU A 51 -24.68 -18.75 39.59
CA LEU A 51 -23.73 -19.84 39.65
C LEU A 51 -22.59 -19.56 38.66
N GLY A 52 -21.39 -19.45 39.21
CA GLY A 52 -20.14 -19.36 38.37
C GLY A 52 -19.91 -20.69 37.66
N VAL A 53 -20.37 -20.81 36.45
CA VAL A 53 -19.85 -21.81 35.51
C VAL A 53 -18.50 -21.29 35.05
N ALA A 54 -17.42 -21.85 35.58
CA ALA A 54 -16.08 -21.64 35.05
C ALA A 54 -16.04 -22.11 33.58
N PHE A 55 -16.19 -21.17 32.64
CA PHE A 55 -15.81 -21.41 31.28
C PHE A 55 -14.30 -21.55 31.22
N LEU A 56 -13.81 -22.78 31.30
CA LEU A 56 -12.49 -23.13 30.82
C LEU A 56 -12.49 -22.78 29.31
N PRO A 57 -11.60 -21.88 28.86
CA PRO A 57 -11.45 -21.69 27.43
C PRO A 57 -10.96 -23.02 26.87
N ALA A 58 -11.86 -23.74 26.20
CA ALA A 58 -11.45 -24.83 25.35
C ALA A 58 -10.38 -24.26 24.43
N ALA A 59 -9.17 -24.79 24.54
CA ALA A 59 -8.10 -24.54 23.58
C ALA A 59 -8.56 -25.15 22.26
N GLY A 60 -9.48 -24.44 21.59
CA GLY A 60 -9.87 -24.72 20.22
C GLY A 60 -8.60 -24.64 19.41
N LYS A 61 -8.14 -25.77 18.88
CA LYS A 61 -7.23 -25.76 17.73
C LYS A 61 -7.90 -24.88 16.71
N ASP A 62 -7.47 -23.62 16.66
CA ASP A 62 -7.78 -22.68 15.60
C ASP A 62 -7.27 -23.33 14.30
N ARG A 63 -8.12 -24.14 13.68
CA ARG A 63 -8.02 -24.46 12.26
C ARG A 63 -8.40 -23.20 11.52
N GLY A 64 -7.62 -22.12 11.75
CA GLY A 64 -7.76 -20.88 11.04
C GLY A 64 -7.78 -21.19 9.56
N GLU A 65 -8.75 -20.61 8.89
CA GLU A 65 -8.89 -20.68 7.44
C GLU A 65 -7.53 -20.47 6.78
N GLN A 66 -7.01 -21.49 6.10
CA GLN A 66 -5.72 -21.40 5.41
C GLN A 66 -5.91 -20.52 4.19
N LEU A 67 -5.28 -19.36 4.21
CA LEU A 67 -5.23 -18.47 3.07
C LEU A 67 -4.34 -19.05 1.96
N ARG A 68 -4.73 -18.79 0.72
CA ARG A 68 -3.93 -19.08 -0.48
C ARG A 68 -3.76 -17.76 -1.25
N LEU A 69 -2.54 -17.23 -1.25
CA LEU A 69 -2.24 -15.90 -1.79
C LEU A 69 -0.90 -15.88 -2.51
N ASP A 70 -0.78 -14.97 -3.45
CA ASP A 70 0.51 -14.55 -4.01
C ASP A 70 1.04 -13.37 -3.19
N LEU A 71 2.20 -13.53 -2.58
CA LEU A 71 2.89 -12.48 -1.84
C LEU A 71 3.85 -11.75 -2.77
N MET A 72 3.72 -10.44 -2.86
CA MET A 72 4.58 -9.55 -3.67
C MET A 72 5.43 -8.69 -2.73
N PRO A 73 6.66 -9.12 -2.39
CA PRO A 73 7.48 -8.39 -1.44
C PRO A 73 8.16 -7.17 -2.09
N VAL A 74 8.20 -6.07 -1.34
CA VAL A 74 8.96 -4.87 -1.66
C VAL A 74 9.49 -4.22 -0.39
N SER A 75 10.71 -3.69 -0.45
CA SER A 75 11.28 -2.90 0.63
C SER A 75 11.39 -1.43 0.22
N LEU A 76 11.09 -0.51 1.13
CA LEU A 76 11.16 0.92 0.85
C LEU A 76 12.53 1.53 1.14
N ASP A 77 13.32 0.91 2.01
CA ASP A 77 14.57 1.49 2.52
C ASP A 77 15.81 0.74 2.05
N ARG A 78 15.92 -0.54 2.35
CA ARG A 78 17.08 -1.39 2.05
C ARG A 78 16.62 -2.79 1.64
N PRO A 79 17.44 -3.57 0.93
CA PRO A 79 17.12 -4.97 0.67
C PRO A 79 16.98 -5.74 1.98
N LEU A 80 16.03 -6.67 2.02
CA LEU A 80 15.77 -7.55 3.15
C LEU A 80 15.69 -8.99 2.68
N ALA A 81 16.28 -9.91 3.44
CA ALA A 81 16.08 -11.33 3.31
C ALA A 81 15.50 -11.84 4.63
N LEU A 82 14.34 -12.47 4.58
CA LEU A 82 13.61 -12.95 5.75
C LEU A 82 13.13 -14.37 5.50
N TYR A 83 12.89 -15.10 6.58
CA TYR A 83 12.36 -16.45 6.52
C TYR A 83 10.95 -16.48 7.09
N TYR A 84 10.12 -17.39 6.58
CA TYR A 84 8.73 -17.56 7.01
C TYR A 84 8.31 -19.01 6.89
N ARG A 85 7.22 -19.36 7.57
CA ARG A 85 6.64 -20.72 7.50
C ARG A 85 5.43 -20.72 6.58
N HIS A 86 5.38 -21.68 5.70
CA HIS A 86 4.23 -21.95 4.87
C HIS A 86 4.08 -23.45 4.63
N ASP A 87 2.90 -23.97 4.73
CA ASP A 87 2.58 -25.39 4.48
C ASP A 87 3.54 -26.37 5.19
N GLY A 88 3.93 -26.05 6.43
CA GLY A 88 4.87 -26.86 7.23
C GLY A 88 6.34 -26.74 6.83
N LYS A 89 6.68 -25.94 5.83
CA LYS A 89 8.04 -25.72 5.33
C LYS A 89 8.54 -24.31 5.69
N VAL A 90 9.85 -24.14 5.69
CA VAL A 90 10.49 -22.84 5.77
C VAL A 90 10.73 -22.31 4.36
N GLY A 91 10.25 -21.11 4.07
CA GLY A 91 10.51 -20.39 2.85
C GLY A 91 11.39 -19.16 3.11
N LYS A 92 12.15 -18.74 2.10
CA LYS A 92 12.91 -17.49 2.10
C LYS A 92 12.17 -16.45 1.27
N LEU A 93 12.06 -15.23 1.80
CA LEU A 93 11.49 -14.07 1.13
C LEU A 93 12.58 -13.02 0.94
N GLU A 94 12.74 -12.53 -0.27
CA GLU A 94 13.64 -11.42 -0.60
C GLU A 94 12.84 -10.21 -1.04
N ALA A 95 13.00 -9.09 -0.32
CA ALA A 95 12.37 -7.82 -0.64
C ALA A 95 13.43 -6.81 -1.09
N PHE A 96 13.31 -6.32 -2.31
CA PHE A 96 14.24 -5.37 -2.89
C PHE A 96 13.71 -3.93 -2.77
N HIS A 97 14.63 -2.96 -2.69
CA HIS A 97 14.28 -1.54 -2.61
C HIS A 97 14.31 -0.82 -3.97
N THR A 98 14.75 -1.51 -5.02
CA THR A 98 14.86 -0.99 -6.39
C THR A 98 13.88 -1.65 -7.36
N ALA A 99 13.36 -2.82 -7.01
CA ALA A 99 12.44 -3.59 -7.82
C ALA A 99 11.40 -4.31 -6.96
N MET A 100 10.31 -4.73 -7.57
CA MET A 100 9.38 -5.68 -6.97
C MET A 100 10.08 -7.04 -6.88
N GLY A 101 9.95 -7.70 -5.73
CA GLY A 101 10.38 -9.09 -5.60
C GLY A 101 9.52 -10.03 -6.44
N THR A 102 10.05 -11.22 -6.73
CA THR A 102 9.28 -12.26 -7.42
C THR A 102 8.08 -12.65 -6.55
N PRO A 103 6.87 -12.74 -7.11
CA PRO A 103 5.71 -13.21 -6.36
C PRO A 103 5.94 -14.61 -5.80
N LEU A 104 5.58 -14.81 -4.53
CA LEU A 104 5.72 -16.08 -3.82
C LEU A 104 4.34 -16.63 -3.49
N PHE A 105 4.09 -17.89 -3.80
CA PHE A 105 2.86 -18.54 -3.38
C PHE A 105 2.92 -18.84 -1.87
N TYR A 106 1.89 -18.42 -1.15
CA TYR A 106 1.74 -18.63 0.28
C TYR A 106 0.48 -19.45 0.57
N ARG A 107 0.64 -20.45 1.42
CA ARG A 107 -0.46 -21.20 2.01
C ARG A 107 -0.25 -21.32 3.51
N GLY A 108 -1.14 -20.72 4.28
CA GLY A 108 -1.00 -20.71 5.72
C GLY A 108 -1.99 -19.80 6.44
N PRO A 109 -1.77 -19.58 7.74
CA PRO A 109 -2.67 -18.75 8.56
C PRO A 109 -2.65 -17.29 8.11
N ALA A 110 -3.71 -16.56 8.43
CA ALA A 110 -3.81 -15.13 8.13
C ALA A 110 -2.75 -14.29 8.84
N ARG A 111 -2.23 -14.73 9.96
CA ARG A 111 -1.11 -14.09 10.67
C ARG A 111 0.21 -14.69 10.19
N LEU A 112 0.94 -13.96 9.36
CA LEU A 112 2.24 -14.36 8.83
C LEU A 112 3.36 -13.78 9.70
N ALA A 113 4.28 -14.67 10.16
CA ALA A 113 5.43 -14.32 10.95
C ALA A 113 6.71 -14.43 10.10
N PHE A 114 7.61 -13.45 10.26
CA PHE A 114 8.92 -13.43 9.62
C PHE A 114 10.01 -13.55 10.65
N TYR A 115 11.08 -14.26 10.28
CA TYR A 115 12.23 -14.55 11.13
C TYR A 115 13.50 -14.04 10.44
N GLN A 116 14.51 -13.74 11.21
CA GLN A 116 15.77 -13.21 10.72
C GLN A 116 16.59 -14.27 9.99
N ASP A 117 16.55 -15.50 10.48
CA ASP A 117 17.30 -16.64 9.95
C ASP A 117 16.42 -17.88 9.81
N GLU A 118 16.93 -18.87 9.10
CA GLU A 118 16.23 -20.10 8.80
C GLU A 118 16.01 -20.97 10.06
N ALA A 119 16.99 -21.00 10.97
CA ALA A 119 16.93 -21.80 12.18
C ALA A 119 15.79 -21.32 13.10
N ALA A 120 15.63 -19.99 13.27
CA ALA A 120 14.53 -19.42 14.00
C ALA A 120 13.16 -19.68 13.34
N ALA A 121 13.14 -19.87 12.03
CA ALA A 121 11.92 -20.22 11.32
C ALA A 121 11.58 -21.72 11.39
N GLN A 122 12.47 -22.61 11.82
CA GLN A 122 12.17 -24.03 12.03
C GLN A 122 11.14 -24.24 13.14
N PRO A 123 10.30 -25.27 13.07
CA PRO A 123 9.48 -25.68 14.19
C PRO A 123 10.37 -26.02 15.39
N ALA A 124 9.96 -25.61 16.59
CA ALA A 124 10.68 -25.99 17.79
C ALA A 124 10.70 -27.51 17.94
N ALA A 125 11.85 -28.05 18.30
CA ALA A 125 11.98 -29.48 18.60
C ALA A 125 11.55 -29.73 20.06
N GLY A 126 10.56 -30.62 20.26
CA GLY A 126 10.06 -30.94 21.59
C GLY A 126 9.18 -29.86 22.22
N ASP A 127 9.28 -29.71 23.56
CA ASP A 127 8.46 -28.79 24.35
C ASP A 127 9.06 -27.37 24.47
N GLU A 128 10.13 -27.08 23.74
CA GLU A 128 10.74 -25.74 23.76
C GLU A 128 9.84 -24.71 23.06
N PRO A 129 9.62 -23.54 23.67
CA PRO A 129 8.82 -22.50 23.02
C PRO A 129 9.50 -22.02 21.74
N PRO A 130 8.73 -21.80 20.65
CA PRO A 130 9.31 -21.37 19.40
C PRO A 130 9.95 -19.97 19.54
N PRO A 131 11.07 -19.71 18.85
CA PRO A 131 11.71 -18.41 18.87
C PRO A 131 10.71 -17.30 18.48
N PRO A 132 10.79 -16.13 19.12
CA PRO A 132 9.91 -15.02 18.79
C PRO A 132 10.17 -14.55 17.34
N PRO A 133 9.14 -14.24 16.58
CA PRO A 133 9.31 -13.71 15.23
C PRO A 133 9.91 -12.29 15.28
N LEU A 134 10.71 -11.97 14.27
CA LEU A 134 11.25 -10.61 14.08
C LEU A 134 10.13 -9.60 13.85
N VAL A 135 9.17 -9.95 13.01
CA VAL A 135 7.98 -9.12 12.71
C VAL A 135 6.83 -10.01 12.27
N THR A 136 5.61 -9.57 12.53
CA THR A 136 4.39 -10.25 12.10
C THR A 136 3.49 -9.31 11.32
N VAL A 137 2.71 -9.85 10.38
CA VAL A 137 1.72 -9.11 9.61
C VAL A 137 0.41 -9.88 9.54
N GLN A 138 -0.70 -9.15 9.63
CA GLN A 138 -2.01 -9.70 9.35
C GLN A 138 -2.29 -9.60 7.84
N LEU A 139 -2.48 -10.75 7.20
CA LEU A 139 -2.81 -10.82 5.78
C LEU A 139 -4.30 -10.56 5.60
N PRO A 140 -4.70 -9.80 4.58
CA PRO A 140 -6.10 -9.59 4.27
C PRO A 140 -6.73 -10.90 3.76
N ALA A 141 -7.95 -11.19 4.24
CA ALA A 141 -8.78 -12.22 3.66
C ALA A 141 -9.40 -11.74 2.32
N ASN A 142 -9.95 -12.64 1.54
CA ASN A 142 -10.71 -12.33 0.32
C ASN A 142 -9.91 -11.60 -0.79
N CYS A 143 -8.62 -11.82 -0.86
CA CYS A 143 -7.78 -11.37 -1.99
C CYS A 143 -6.89 -12.52 -2.47
N ARG A 144 -6.58 -12.52 -3.75
CA ARG A 144 -5.69 -13.51 -4.35
C ARG A 144 -4.22 -13.10 -4.26
N ARG A 145 -3.97 -11.80 -4.16
CA ARG A 145 -2.63 -11.23 -4.21
C ARG A 145 -2.46 -10.14 -3.18
N VAL A 146 -1.31 -10.13 -2.51
CA VAL A 146 -0.97 -9.21 -1.44
C VAL A 146 0.38 -8.56 -1.70
N LEU A 147 0.41 -7.25 -1.66
CA LEU A 147 1.65 -6.47 -1.66
C LEU A 147 2.16 -6.37 -0.22
N LEU A 148 3.32 -6.96 0.04
CA LEU A 148 4.01 -6.87 1.32
C LEU A 148 5.05 -5.75 1.25
N VAL A 149 4.84 -4.69 2.02
CA VAL A 149 5.72 -3.53 2.03
C VAL A 149 6.48 -3.47 3.33
N PHE A 150 7.78 -3.65 3.23
CA PHE A 150 8.70 -3.53 4.34
C PHE A 150 9.28 -2.12 4.40
N SER A 151 9.39 -1.56 5.60
CA SER A 151 10.03 -0.27 5.85
C SER A 151 10.84 -0.36 7.14
N ALA A 152 11.76 0.57 7.34
CA ALA A 152 12.46 0.70 8.61
C ALA A 152 11.45 1.00 9.73
N GLY A 153 11.56 0.28 10.83
CA GLY A 153 10.81 0.57 12.05
C GLY A 153 11.46 1.71 12.84
N THR A 154 10.74 2.18 13.84
CA THR A 154 11.22 3.23 14.76
C THR A 154 12.11 2.66 15.86
N GLU A 155 12.02 1.37 16.12
CA GLU A 155 12.76 0.68 17.20
C GLU A 155 13.82 -0.25 16.60
N ASP A 156 15.03 -0.22 17.15
CA ASP A 156 16.14 -1.18 17.02
C ASP A 156 16.34 -1.82 15.64
N ASN A 157 16.21 -1.07 14.55
CA ASN A 157 16.34 -1.58 13.19
C ASN A 157 15.38 -2.72 12.81
N LYS A 158 14.37 -3.01 13.60
CA LYS A 158 13.36 -4.01 13.29
C LYS A 158 12.53 -3.51 12.10
N PRO A 159 12.37 -4.30 11.04
CA PRO A 159 11.51 -3.90 9.93
C PRO A 159 10.05 -3.85 10.39
N GLN A 160 9.32 -2.88 9.87
CA GLN A 160 7.85 -2.89 9.88
C GLN A 160 7.36 -3.50 8.58
N VAL A 161 6.25 -4.20 8.63
CA VAL A 161 5.61 -4.76 7.44
C VAL A 161 4.13 -4.40 7.40
N ARG A 162 3.66 -4.02 6.21
CA ARG A 162 2.24 -3.78 5.95
C ARG A 162 1.80 -4.61 4.76
N ALA A 163 0.60 -5.13 4.82
CA ALA A 163 -0.01 -5.91 3.76
C ALA A 163 -1.14 -5.12 3.09
N TRP A 164 -1.08 -4.95 1.78
CA TRP A 164 -2.14 -4.34 0.99
C TRP A 164 -2.72 -5.34 0.01
N PRO A 165 -4.05 -5.52 -0.04
CA PRO A 165 -4.67 -6.36 -1.05
C PRO A 165 -4.47 -5.75 -2.43
N VAL A 166 -4.10 -6.57 -3.38
CA VAL A 166 -4.05 -6.21 -4.80
C VAL A 166 -5.29 -6.82 -5.47
N ALA A 167 -6.27 -5.97 -5.73
CA ALA A 167 -7.45 -6.37 -6.46
C ALA A 167 -7.14 -6.34 -7.96
N ASP A 168 -6.96 -7.51 -8.56
CA ASP A 168 -6.59 -7.65 -9.98
C ASP A 168 -7.65 -7.11 -10.94
N ASP A 169 -8.91 -7.05 -10.50
CA ASP A 169 -10.03 -6.46 -11.23
C ASP A 169 -9.98 -4.92 -11.26
N ARG A 170 -9.39 -4.28 -10.26
CA ARG A 170 -9.30 -2.83 -10.12
C ARG A 170 -7.99 -2.24 -10.64
N LEU A 171 -6.87 -2.94 -10.48
CA LEU A 171 -5.55 -2.49 -10.93
C LEU A 171 -5.09 -3.33 -12.12
N ARG A 172 -5.30 -2.83 -13.32
CA ARG A 172 -4.96 -3.50 -14.58
C ARG A 172 -3.57 -3.11 -15.07
N ALA A 173 -3.09 -3.82 -16.10
CA ALA A 173 -1.89 -3.41 -16.83
C ALA A 173 -2.01 -1.96 -17.33
N GLY A 174 -0.99 -1.16 -17.09
CA GLY A 174 -0.93 0.27 -17.40
C GLY A 174 -1.47 1.19 -16.29
N ASP A 175 -2.14 0.66 -15.28
CA ASP A 175 -2.67 1.47 -14.17
C ASP A 175 -1.59 1.78 -13.13
N TYR A 176 -1.88 2.76 -12.28
CA TYR A 176 -1.02 3.21 -11.19
C TYR A 176 -1.76 3.14 -9.87
N ARG A 177 -1.18 2.49 -8.88
CA ARG A 177 -1.59 2.58 -7.48
C ARG A 177 -0.64 3.51 -6.75
N LEU A 178 -1.19 4.58 -6.17
CA LEU A 178 -0.48 5.53 -5.35
C LEU A 178 -0.71 5.17 -3.89
N ILE A 179 0.35 5.15 -3.08
CA ILE A 179 0.31 4.74 -1.67
C ILE A 179 1.08 5.78 -0.85
N ASN A 180 0.38 6.48 0.03
CA ASN A 180 1.01 7.44 0.91
C ASN A 180 1.37 6.80 2.25
N VAL A 181 2.61 6.38 2.41
CA VAL A 181 3.17 5.87 3.67
C VAL A 181 3.93 6.95 4.45
N SER A 182 3.95 8.19 3.95
CA SER A 182 4.51 9.33 4.66
C SER A 182 3.58 9.88 5.73
N HIS A 183 4.08 10.76 6.57
CA HIS A 183 3.28 11.47 7.58
C HIS A 183 2.63 12.77 7.05
N THR A 184 2.84 13.08 5.77
CA THR A 184 2.40 14.35 5.16
C THR A 184 1.37 14.07 4.06
N PRO A 185 0.27 14.82 3.96
CA PRO A 185 -0.62 14.75 2.82
C PRO A 185 0.13 15.04 1.52
N VAL A 186 -0.16 14.26 0.48
CA VAL A 186 0.44 14.42 -0.85
C VAL A 186 -0.67 14.62 -1.86
N ALA A 187 -0.52 15.62 -2.70
CA ALA A 187 -1.41 15.86 -3.83
C ALA A 187 -0.60 15.99 -5.12
N GLY A 188 -1.25 15.91 -6.26
CA GLY A 188 -0.54 16.10 -7.52
C GLY A 188 -1.29 15.70 -8.75
N THR A 189 -0.50 15.58 -9.82
CA THR A 189 -0.99 15.12 -11.12
C THR A 189 -0.13 14.00 -11.65
N LEU A 190 -0.78 13.05 -12.30
CA LEU A 190 -0.16 11.99 -13.07
C LEU A 190 -0.80 12.02 -14.47
N GLY A 191 -0.09 12.56 -15.45
CA GLY A 191 -0.67 12.95 -16.70
C GLY A 191 -1.73 14.05 -16.49
N LYS A 192 -2.98 13.75 -16.88
CA LYS A 192 -4.13 14.65 -16.68
C LYS A 192 -4.91 14.39 -15.40
N GLU A 193 -4.67 13.24 -14.76
CA GLU A 193 -5.36 12.83 -13.54
C GLU A 193 -4.83 13.57 -12.33
N ARG A 194 -5.74 14.03 -11.47
CA ARG A 194 -5.42 14.68 -10.20
C ARG A 194 -5.73 13.74 -9.05
N PHE A 195 -4.93 13.81 -8.01
CA PHE A 195 -5.16 13.04 -6.79
C PHE A 195 -4.78 13.86 -5.55
N SER A 196 -5.31 13.42 -4.41
CA SER A 196 -4.93 13.88 -3.09
C SER A 196 -5.00 12.70 -2.12
N LEU A 197 -3.95 12.47 -1.35
CA LEU A 197 -3.81 11.37 -0.42
C LEU A 197 -3.37 11.86 0.95
N ASN A 198 -4.16 11.60 1.97
CA ASN A 198 -3.71 11.73 3.34
C ASN A 198 -2.73 10.59 3.72
N PRO A 199 -1.98 10.72 4.82
CA PRO A 199 -1.18 9.62 5.36
C PRO A 199 -1.98 8.32 5.48
N GLY A 200 -1.41 7.20 5.00
CA GLY A 200 -2.04 5.88 5.00
C GLY A 200 -3.06 5.64 3.88
N GLN A 201 -3.42 6.63 3.09
CA GLN A 201 -4.37 6.47 1.99
C GLN A 201 -3.73 5.94 0.71
N THR A 202 -4.58 5.33 -0.12
CA THR A 202 -4.23 4.83 -1.47
C THR A 202 -5.21 5.37 -2.51
N ALA A 203 -4.74 5.49 -3.76
CA ALA A 203 -5.61 5.78 -4.91
C ALA A 203 -5.16 4.96 -6.12
N ASP A 204 -6.13 4.45 -6.86
CA ASP A 204 -5.90 3.77 -8.12
C ASP A 204 -6.25 4.73 -9.27
N LEU A 205 -5.28 4.98 -10.15
CA LEU A 205 -5.45 5.83 -11.32
C LEU A 205 -5.45 4.96 -12.57
N SER A 206 -6.58 5.00 -13.28
CA SER A 206 -6.80 4.14 -14.44
C SER A 206 -6.18 4.71 -15.71
N ARG A 207 -5.72 3.83 -16.59
CA ARG A 207 -5.13 4.08 -17.90
C ARG A 207 -6.05 4.84 -18.88
N ARG A 208 -7.36 4.79 -18.72
CA ARG A 208 -8.31 5.22 -19.76
C ARG A 208 -8.14 6.66 -20.28
N PRO A 209 -7.73 7.65 -19.44
CA PRO A 209 -7.51 9.01 -19.91
C PRO A 209 -6.18 9.21 -20.67
N TRP A 210 -5.25 8.25 -20.64
CA TRP A 210 -3.87 8.46 -21.10
C TRP A 210 -3.57 7.86 -22.48
N ARG A 211 -4.59 7.58 -23.27
CA ARG A 211 -4.44 7.18 -24.68
C ARG A 211 -3.80 8.26 -25.56
N GLN A 212 -2.86 9.03 -25.02
CA GLN A 212 -2.09 9.98 -25.81
C GLN A 212 -1.00 9.22 -26.58
N ARG A 213 -0.74 9.68 -27.81
CA ARG A 213 0.37 9.22 -28.63
C ARG A 213 1.68 9.52 -27.91
N GLY A 214 2.35 8.49 -27.39
CA GLY A 214 3.62 8.61 -26.70
C GLY A 214 3.62 7.91 -25.33
N HIS A 215 4.81 7.56 -24.86
CA HIS A 215 5.04 6.92 -23.58
C HIS A 215 5.30 7.94 -22.46
N ASP A 216 5.29 9.23 -22.74
CA ASP A 216 5.64 10.30 -21.82
C ASP A 216 4.47 10.67 -20.92
N LEU A 217 4.68 10.52 -19.63
CA LEU A 217 3.71 10.78 -18.57
C LEU A 217 4.23 11.90 -17.68
N PRO A 218 3.75 13.15 -17.83
CA PRO A 218 4.15 14.23 -16.94
C PRO A 218 3.62 13.98 -15.53
N VAL A 219 4.50 14.16 -14.55
CA VAL A 219 4.24 13.89 -13.15
C VAL A 219 4.62 15.10 -12.32
N ARG A 220 3.73 15.50 -11.40
CA ARG A 220 3.98 16.56 -10.44
C ARG A 220 3.33 16.23 -9.10
N PHE A 221 4.14 16.23 -8.04
CA PHE A 221 3.65 16.00 -6.68
C PHE A 221 3.93 17.19 -5.80
N THR A 222 2.99 17.48 -4.92
CA THR A 222 3.03 18.62 -4.00
C THR A 222 2.67 18.18 -2.60
N ILE A 223 3.19 18.93 -1.63
CA ILE A 223 2.78 18.83 -0.22
C ILE A 223 2.33 20.21 0.28
N PRO A 224 1.43 20.28 1.28
CA PRO A 224 1.13 21.52 1.94
C PRO A 224 2.31 21.95 2.82
N ARG A 225 2.76 23.19 2.65
CA ARG A 225 3.79 23.83 3.49
C ARG A 225 3.45 25.28 3.68
N ASN A 226 3.27 25.71 4.94
CA ASN A 226 2.91 27.08 5.29
C ASN A 226 1.67 27.60 4.52
N GLY A 227 0.62 26.78 4.43
CA GLY A 227 -0.62 27.11 3.72
C GLY A 227 -0.53 27.16 2.20
N ARG A 228 0.63 26.80 1.61
CA ARG A 228 0.86 26.77 0.15
C ARG A 228 1.20 25.36 -0.32
N ALA A 229 0.88 25.05 -1.58
CA ALA A 229 1.33 23.81 -2.22
C ALA A 229 2.79 23.96 -2.66
N MET A 230 3.69 23.18 -2.06
CA MET A 230 5.10 23.10 -2.43
C MET A 230 5.32 21.90 -3.35
N ILE A 231 5.94 22.12 -4.51
CA ILE A 231 6.32 21.03 -5.42
C ILE A 231 7.51 20.29 -4.81
N VAL A 232 7.34 18.98 -4.61
CA VAL A 232 8.39 18.09 -4.07
C VAL A 232 8.95 17.15 -5.13
N TYR A 233 8.21 16.98 -6.22
CA TYR A 233 8.61 16.12 -7.32
C TYR A 233 7.98 16.60 -8.64
N SER A 234 8.78 16.73 -9.70
CA SER A 234 8.29 17.10 -11.03
C SER A 234 9.20 16.49 -12.08
N THR A 235 8.64 15.65 -12.96
CA THR A 235 9.41 14.96 -14.01
C THR A 235 8.47 14.40 -15.07
N ILE A 236 9.05 13.74 -16.07
CA ILE A 236 8.34 12.93 -17.06
C ILE A 236 8.72 11.46 -16.83
N TRP A 237 7.73 10.60 -16.64
CA TRP A 237 7.94 9.16 -16.57
C TRP A 237 7.66 8.50 -17.91
N SER A 238 8.42 7.45 -18.22
CA SER A 238 8.03 6.53 -19.27
C SER A 238 6.90 5.64 -18.77
N HIS A 239 5.81 5.63 -19.52
CA HIS A 239 4.64 4.79 -19.26
C HIS A 239 4.72 3.49 -20.04
N TYR A 240 4.63 2.37 -19.34
CA TYR A 240 4.64 1.02 -19.92
C TYR A 240 3.26 0.39 -19.76
N PRO A 241 2.47 0.26 -20.85
CA PRO A 241 1.09 -0.22 -20.77
C PRO A 241 0.94 -1.69 -20.33
N ALA A 242 2.00 -2.48 -20.40
CA ALA A 242 1.99 -3.88 -19.96
C ALA A 242 2.24 -4.06 -18.46
N ARG A 243 2.61 -2.98 -17.73
CA ARG A 243 3.00 -3.06 -16.32
C ARG A 243 1.97 -2.41 -15.41
N ARG A 244 1.74 -2.98 -14.24
CA ARG A 244 1.08 -2.28 -13.13
C ARG A 244 2.14 -1.50 -12.37
N ASN A 245 1.82 -0.29 -11.95
CA ASN A 245 2.76 0.61 -11.31
C ASN A 245 2.30 0.92 -9.89
N TYR A 246 3.23 0.86 -8.94
CA TYR A 246 3.03 1.18 -7.54
C TYR A 246 3.94 2.36 -7.19
N VAL A 247 3.35 3.44 -6.72
CA VAL A 247 4.06 4.67 -6.36
C VAL A 247 3.90 4.91 -4.88
N PHE A 248 5.01 4.91 -4.17
CA PHE A 248 5.04 5.17 -2.74
C PHE A 248 5.56 6.56 -2.45
N PHE A 249 4.86 7.25 -1.57
CA PHE A 249 5.32 8.48 -0.95
C PHE A 249 5.81 8.13 0.45
N ILE A 250 7.13 8.24 0.68
CA ILE A 250 7.79 7.75 1.88
C ILE A 250 8.29 8.95 2.67
N GLY A 251 7.85 9.09 3.93
CA GLY A 251 8.40 10.08 4.85
C GLY A 251 9.65 9.52 5.52
N GLY A 252 10.81 10.15 5.31
CA GLY A 252 12.01 9.82 6.08
C GLY A 252 12.05 10.61 7.38
N ALA A 253 12.60 10.03 8.47
CA ALA A 253 12.89 10.75 9.69
C ALA A 253 13.77 11.98 9.36
N GLY A 254 13.37 13.18 9.81
CA GLY A 254 14.08 14.42 9.58
C GLY A 254 14.01 15.00 8.16
N ARG A 255 13.28 14.43 7.22
CA ARG A 255 13.09 14.96 5.87
C ARG A 255 11.88 15.87 5.79
N ALA A 256 12.07 17.05 5.21
CA ALA A 256 10.99 18.02 4.99
C ALA A 256 9.99 17.60 3.88
N ALA A 257 10.37 16.69 3.01
CA ALA A 257 9.58 16.24 1.88
C ALA A 257 9.62 14.71 1.74
N PRO A 258 8.52 14.07 1.31
CA PRO A 258 8.50 12.64 1.04
C PRO A 258 9.38 12.29 -0.15
N VAL A 259 10.00 11.12 -0.07
CA VAL A 259 10.70 10.47 -1.18
C VAL A 259 9.69 9.71 -2.01
N VAL A 260 9.82 9.76 -3.33
CA VAL A 260 8.99 9.02 -4.26
C VAL A 260 9.73 7.76 -4.71
N ARG A 261 9.11 6.59 -4.52
CA ARG A 261 9.58 5.31 -5.04
C ARG A 261 8.55 4.74 -5.99
N LYS A 262 9.00 4.25 -7.14
CA LYS A 262 8.13 3.61 -8.13
C LYS A 262 8.59 2.18 -8.36
N PHE A 263 7.65 1.24 -8.18
CA PHE A 263 7.83 -0.16 -8.49
C PHE A 263 6.83 -0.57 -9.57
N HIS A 264 7.09 -1.68 -10.22
CA HIS A 264 6.15 -2.24 -11.19
C HIS A 264 6.20 -3.75 -11.19
N ASP A 265 5.07 -4.37 -11.53
CA ASP A 265 4.96 -5.79 -11.80
C ASP A 265 4.41 -6.04 -13.20
N LEU A 266 4.54 -7.27 -13.63
CA LEU A 266 3.96 -7.78 -14.87
C LEU A 266 2.74 -8.63 -14.51
N PRO A 267 1.51 -8.22 -14.85
CA PRO A 267 0.35 -9.07 -14.68
C PRO A 267 0.51 -10.38 -15.46
N GLY A 268 0.10 -11.49 -14.85
CA GLY A 268 0.19 -12.82 -15.47
C GLY A 268 1.53 -13.55 -15.31
N VAL A 269 2.48 -12.99 -14.57
CA VAL A 269 3.65 -13.74 -14.11
C VAL A 269 3.23 -14.61 -12.92
N ASP A 270 3.39 -15.92 -13.06
CA ASP A 270 3.07 -16.86 -12.00
C ASP A 270 4.03 -16.74 -10.83
N SER A 271 3.52 -16.96 -9.62
CA SER A 271 4.33 -16.97 -8.41
C SER A 271 5.19 -18.22 -8.33
N ILE A 272 6.40 -18.08 -7.79
CA ILE A 272 7.26 -19.23 -7.46
C ILE A 272 6.54 -20.07 -6.40
N GLY A 273 6.50 -21.39 -6.61
CA GLY A 273 5.87 -22.35 -5.71
C GLY A 273 4.37 -22.60 -5.99
N HIS A 274 3.83 -21.98 -7.01
CA HIS A 274 2.49 -22.33 -7.48
C HIS A 274 2.54 -23.70 -8.18
N GLU A 275 2.08 -24.73 -7.49
CA GLU A 275 1.85 -26.03 -8.14
C GLU A 275 0.60 -25.87 -9.01
N PRO A 276 0.69 -26.13 -10.34
CA PRO A 276 -0.47 -26.00 -11.21
C PRO A 276 -1.60 -26.88 -10.69
N GLU A 277 -2.74 -26.27 -10.44
CA GLU A 277 -3.94 -27.00 -10.01
C GLU A 277 -4.28 -28.05 -11.08
N LYS A 278 -4.16 -29.32 -10.71
CA LYS A 278 -4.44 -30.43 -11.61
C LYS A 278 -5.89 -30.29 -12.07
N PRO A 279 -6.17 -30.24 -13.38
CA PRO A 279 -7.55 -30.08 -13.85
C PRO A 279 -8.43 -31.15 -13.23
N PRO A 280 -9.66 -30.84 -12.83
CA PRO A 280 -10.59 -31.82 -12.29
C PRO A 280 -10.79 -32.94 -13.32
N ARG A 281 -10.65 -34.19 -12.86
CA ARG A 281 -10.88 -35.39 -13.69
C ARG A 281 -12.35 -35.59 -13.95
#